data_b05d006f49069f7d3456dbbe9c1cd14a
#
_entry.id   b05d006f49069f7d3456dbbe9c1cd14a
#
_cell.length_a   1.000
_cell.length_b   1.000
_cell.length_c   1.000
_cell.angle_alpha   90.00
_cell.angle_beta   90.00
_cell.angle_gamma   90.00
#
_symmetry.space_group_name_H-M   'P 1'
#
loop_
_entity.id
_entity.type
_entity.pdbx_description
1 polymer ?
#
loop_
_entity_poly.entity_id
_entity_poly.type
_entity_poly.pdbx_seq_one_letter_code
_entity_poly.pdbx_strand_id
1 'polypeptide(L)'
;MKDSFVHRGKRKLMVEYLRDSMKIQDTRTLEAMNSVPRHLFLESVFGEFAYEDRAFPISANQTISHPSTVAKQTELLQVKPGEKILEIGTGSGYQTAVLVNMKAEVYTIERQKDLYDFSTKILAKIHHQPVYQVFGDGFAGLPEFAPFDKILVTCGAEELPLELLRQLKVGGFMIIPHGKLEEQILTKFTKVSENHIEKEEFGAYKFVPMLGDTNQ
;
A
#
# COMPACT_ATOMS: atom_id res chain seq x y z
N MET A 1 5.94 -6.97 20.11
CA MET A 1 5.43 -8.37 20.11
C MET A 1 6.39 -9.27 19.34
N LYS A 2 6.40 -10.60 19.60
CA LYS A 2 7.15 -11.58 18.80
C LYS A 2 6.17 -12.32 17.88
N ASP A 3 6.62 -12.75 16.70
CA ASP A 3 5.80 -13.58 15.79
C ASP A 3 5.69 -15.00 16.34
N SER A 4 4.64 -15.24 17.13
CA SER A 4 4.39 -16.53 17.78
C SER A 4 3.81 -17.58 16.81
N PHE A 5 3.79 -18.83 17.26
CA PHE A 5 3.13 -19.91 16.51
C PHE A 5 1.63 -19.62 16.25
N VAL A 6 0.93 -19.01 17.23
CA VAL A 6 -0.48 -18.62 17.09
C VAL A 6 -0.65 -17.56 15.99
N HIS A 7 0.23 -16.53 15.97
CA HIS A 7 0.19 -15.51 14.91
C HIS A 7 0.39 -16.11 13.53
N ARG A 8 1.32 -17.05 13.37
CA ARG A 8 1.56 -17.75 12.10
C ARG A 8 0.34 -18.57 11.66
N GLY A 9 -0.33 -19.25 12.59
CA GLY A 9 -1.57 -19.97 12.31
C GLY A 9 -2.70 -19.05 11.84
N LYS A 10 -2.96 -17.96 12.56
CA LYS A 10 -3.96 -16.93 12.18
C LYS A 10 -3.65 -16.32 10.81
N ARG A 11 -2.38 -16.01 10.53
CA ARG A 11 -1.93 -15.45 9.24
C ARG A 11 -2.18 -16.41 8.08
N LYS A 12 -1.92 -17.70 8.29
CA LYS A 12 -2.23 -18.74 7.30
C LYS A 12 -3.72 -18.78 6.99
N LEU A 13 -4.59 -18.77 8.00
CA LEU A 13 -6.04 -18.73 7.82
C LEU A 13 -6.51 -17.47 7.08
N MET A 14 -5.92 -16.30 7.37
CA MET A 14 -6.16 -15.05 6.61
C MET A 14 -5.84 -15.25 5.12
N VAL A 15 -4.68 -15.84 4.81
CA VAL A 15 -4.26 -16.06 3.41
C VAL A 15 -5.17 -17.06 2.70
N GLU A 16 -5.61 -18.12 3.38
CA GLU A 16 -6.61 -19.07 2.85
C GLU A 16 -7.94 -18.36 2.56
N TYR A 17 -8.42 -17.49 3.47
CA TYR A 17 -9.61 -16.65 3.25
C TYR A 17 -9.44 -15.73 2.03
N LEU A 18 -8.29 -15.05 1.90
CA LEU A 18 -8.00 -14.17 0.77
C LEU A 18 -8.05 -14.93 -0.56
N ARG A 19 -7.47 -16.13 -0.62
CA ARG A 19 -7.49 -16.98 -1.80
C ARG A 19 -8.90 -17.50 -2.11
N ASP A 20 -9.57 -18.10 -1.12
CA ASP A 20 -10.77 -18.91 -1.35
C ASP A 20 -12.05 -18.06 -1.37
N SER A 21 -12.17 -17.05 -0.51
CA SER A 21 -13.34 -16.20 -0.40
C SER A 21 -13.20 -14.90 -1.21
N MET A 22 -12.04 -14.22 -1.10
CA MET A 22 -11.80 -12.94 -1.78
C MET A 22 -11.28 -13.12 -3.21
N LYS A 23 -11.02 -14.37 -3.63
CA LYS A 23 -10.60 -14.74 -5.00
C LYS A 23 -9.30 -14.08 -5.45
N ILE A 24 -8.38 -13.84 -4.52
CA ILE A 24 -7.02 -13.40 -4.86
C ILE A 24 -6.28 -14.58 -5.49
N GLN A 25 -5.80 -14.42 -6.71
CA GLN A 25 -5.17 -15.47 -7.52
C GLN A 25 -3.64 -15.33 -7.61
N ASP A 26 -3.11 -14.14 -7.38
CA ASP A 26 -1.67 -13.92 -7.40
C ASP A 26 -0.99 -14.58 -6.20
N THR A 27 -0.35 -15.73 -6.47
CA THR A 27 0.35 -16.53 -5.45
C THR A 27 1.47 -15.77 -4.77
N ARG A 28 2.14 -14.87 -5.47
CA ARG A 28 3.24 -14.05 -4.92
C ARG A 28 2.73 -13.03 -3.90
N THR A 29 1.58 -12.42 -4.18
CA THR A 29 0.88 -11.57 -3.21
C THR A 29 0.51 -12.36 -1.95
N LEU A 30 -0.08 -13.54 -2.11
CA LEU A 30 -0.47 -14.40 -0.99
C LEU A 30 0.75 -14.88 -0.16
N GLU A 31 1.84 -15.26 -0.81
CA GLU A 31 3.10 -15.65 -0.16
C GLU A 31 3.73 -14.50 0.62
N ALA A 32 3.77 -13.30 0.03
CA ALA A 32 4.28 -12.10 0.70
C ALA A 32 3.45 -11.77 1.94
N MET A 33 2.12 -11.78 1.83
CA MET A 33 1.23 -11.54 2.97
C MET A 33 1.32 -12.63 4.04
N ASN A 34 1.60 -13.87 3.65
CA ASN A 34 1.87 -14.97 4.59
C ASN A 34 3.23 -14.82 5.31
N SER A 35 4.17 -14.11 4.71
CA SER A 35 5.51 -13.88 5.27
C SER A 35 5.57 -12.68 6.21
N VAL A 36 4.79 -11.61 5.93
CA VAL A 36 4.82 -10.35 6.69
C VAL A 36 3.93 -10.43 7.93
N PRO A 37 4.46 -10.26 9.15
CA PRO A 37 3.71 -10.37 10.40
C PRO A 37 2.85 -9.12 10.68
N ARG A 38 1.64 -9.06 10.12
CA ARG A 38 0.74 -7.91 10.16
C ARG A 38 0.48 -7.36 11.58
N HIS A 39 0.41 -8.24 12.60
CA HIS A 39 0.20 -7.83 13.99
C HIS A 39 1.28 -6.90 14.56
N LEU A 40 2.46 -6.83 13.94
CA LEU A 40 3.52 -5.91 14.35
C LEU A 40 3.28 -4.46 13.90
N PHE A 41 2.36 -4.23 12.98
CA PHE A 41 2.00 -2.93 12.40
C PHE A 41 0.77 -2.30 13.05
N LEU A 42 0.30 -2.88 14.15
CA LEU A 42 -0.87 -2.47 14.92
C LEU A 42 -0.50 -2.22 16.38
N GLU A 43 -1.31 -1.43 17.05
CA GLU A 43 -1.26 -1.36 18.50
C GLU A 43 -1.54 -2.72 19.12
N SER A 44 -0.91 -2.99 20.28
CA SER A 44 -0.97 -4.30 20.94
C SER A 44 -2.39 -4.76 21.26
N VAL A 45 -3.30 -3.83 21.53
CA VAL A 45 -4.73 -4.12 21.81
C VAL A 45 -5.44 -4.77 20.63
N PHE A 46 -5.00 -4.51 19.41
CA PHE A 46 -5.57 -5.10 18.20
C PHE A 46 -4.81 -6.36 17.72
N GLY A 47 -3.72 -6.73 18.37
CA GLY A 47 -2.85 -7.82 17.94
C GLY A 47 -3.57 -9.17 17.77
N GLU A 48 -4.53 -9.47 18.64
CA GLU A 48 -5.36 -10.69 18.56
C GLU A 48 -6.23 -10.75 17.29
N PHE A 49 -6.67 -9.59 16.78
CA PHE A 49 -7.57 -9.42 15.65
C PHE A 49 -6.84 -9.06 14.35
N ALA A 50 -5.54 -8.92 14.38
CA ALA A 50 -4.72 -8.39 13.28
C ALA A 50 -4.90 -9.13 11.95
N TYR A 51 -5.36 -10.36 11.97
CA TYR A 51 -5.53 -11.24 10.82
C TYR A 51 -6.99 -11.41 10.39
N GLU A 52 -7.94 -10.72 11.05
CA GLU A 52 -9.31 -10.59 10.57
C GLU A 52 -9.37 -9.63 9.37
N ASP A 53 -10.29 -9.88 8.44
CA ASP A 53 -10.46 -9.00 7.26
C ASP A 53 -11.23 -7.73 7.62
N ARG A 54 -10.56 -6.86 8.36
CA ARG A 54 -11.07 -5.55 8.78
C ARG A 54 -9.95 -4.51 8.89
N ALA A 55 -10.32 -3.24 8.73
CA ALA A 55 -9.45 -2.11 9.03
C ALA A 55 -9.37 -1.89 10.54
N PHE A 56 -8.23 -1.38 11.01
CA PHE A 56 -8.04 -0.96 12.40
C PHE A 56 -7.49 0.46 12.46
N PRO A 57 -7.84 1.24 13.49
CA PRO A 57 -7.25 2.54 13.70
C PRO A 57 -5.75 2.41 13.97
N ILE A 58 -5.00 3.38 13.48
CA ILE A 58 -3.59 3.66 13.79
C ILE A 58 -3.47 5.12 14.22
N SER A 59 -2.25 5.58 14.53
CA SER A 59 -2.01 6.99 14.90
C SER A 59 -2.51 7.98 13.85
N ALA A 60 -2.62 9.24 14.24
CA ALA A 60 -3.00 10.36 13.36
C ALA A 60 -4.37 10.21 12.67
N ASN A 61 -5.33 9.54 13.33
CA ASN A 61 -6.67 9.25 12.79
C ASN A 61 -6.67 8.52 11.45
N GLN A 62 -5.62 7.74 11.18
CA GLN A 62 -5.52 6.90 10.01
C GLN A 62 -5.91 5.45 10.31
N THR A 63 -5.92 4.60 9.30
CA THR A 63 -6.24 3.18 9.44
C THR A 63 -5.23 2.30 8.70
N ILE A 64 -4.93 1.13 9.26
CA ILE A 64 -4.37 0.04 8.46
C ILE A 64 -5.51 -0.61 7.68
N SER A 65 -5.39 -0.69 6.37
CA SER A 65 -6.43 -1.22 5.46
C SER A 65 -6.77 -2.69 5.75
N HIS A 66 -7.97 -3.14 5.32
CA HIS A 66 -8.33 -4.55 5.35
C HIS A 66 -7.28 -5.41 4.64
N PRO A 67 -6.98 -6.62 5.13
CA PRO A 67 -6.14 -7.56 4.39
C PRO A 67 -6.58 -7.79 2.95
N SER A 68 -7.89 -7.92 2.69
CA SER A 68 -8.43 -8.07 1.34
C SER A 68 -8.16 -6.88 0.43
N THR A 69 -8.21 -5.65 0.97
CA THR A 69 -7.87 -4.43 0.22
C THR A 69 -6.40 -4.39 -0.15
N VAL A 70 -5.51 -4.68 0.81
CA VAL A 70 -4.05 -4.79 0.57
C VAL A 70 -3.76 -5.85 -0.49
N ALA A 71 -4.37 -7.04 -0.36
CA ALA A 71 -4.20 -8.12 -1.32
C ALA A 71 -4.65 -7.71 -2.73
N LYS A 72 -5.83 -7.08 -2.83
CA LYS A 72 -6.37 -6.66 -4.13
C LYS A 72 -5.54 -5.58 -4.81
N GLN A 73 -5.11 -4.57 -4.07
CA GLN A 73 -4.22 -3.54 -4.60
C GLN A 73 -2.88 -4.13 -5.06
N THR A 74 -2.29 -5.05 -4.28
CA THR A 74 -1.01 -5.70 -4.60
C THR A 74 -1.15 -6.63 -5.81
N GLU A 75 -2.23 -7.41 -5.91
CA GLU A 75 -2.55 -8.24 -7.08
C GLU A 75 -2.68 -7.40 -8.35
N LEU A 76 -3.46 -6.31 -8.30
CA LEU A 76 -3.64 -5.39 -9.43
C LEU A 76 -2.34 -4.68 -9.82
N LEU A 77 -1.46 -4.45 -8.86
CA LEU A 77 -0.15 -3.86 -9.11
C LEU A 77 0.79 -4.81 -9.87
N GLN A 78 0.53 -6.14 -9.86
CA GLN A 78 1.30 -7.14 -10.60
C GLN A 78 2.82 -7.00 -10.39
N VAL A 79 3.24 -6.91 -9.14
CA VAL A 79 4.63 -6.62 -8.75
C VAL A 79 5.60 -7.64 -9.34
N LYS A 80 6.68 -7.18 -9.95
CA LYS A 80 7.81 -8.02 -10.38
C LYS A 80 9.07 -7.65 -9.58
N PRO A 81 9.96 -8.61 -9.29
CA PRO A 81 11.22 -8.32 -8.63
C PRO A 81 12.04 -7.27 -9.37
N GLY A 82 12.60 -6.31 -8.62
CA GLY A 82 13.41 -5.21 -9.17
C GLY A 82 12.62 -4.08 -9.83
N GLU A 83 11.28 -4.15 -9.85
CA GLU A 83 10.48 -3.00 -10.32
C GLU A 83 10.55 -1.86 -9.30
N LYS A 84 10.69 -0.66 -9.82
CA LYS A 84 10.71 0.59 -9.06
C LYS A 84 9.28 1.08 -8.81
N ILE A 85 8.86 0.99 -7.56
CA ILE A 85 7.47 1.29 -7.16
C ILE A 85 7.45 2.48 -6.20
N LEU A 86 6.63 3.48 -6.52
CA LEU A 86 6.29 4.57 -5.61
C LEU A 86 5.00 4.24 -4.87
N GLU A 87 5.06 4.25 -3.55
CA GLU A 87 3.91 4.13 -2.66
C GLU A 87 3.57 5.50 -2.05
N ILE A 88 2.31 5.91 -2.13
CA ILE A 88 1.79 7.11 -1.50
C ILE A 88 0.93 6.73 -0.30
N GLY A 89 1.35 7.13 0.90
CA GLY A 89 0.73 6.77 2.16
C GLY A 89 1.34 5.51 2.77
N THR A 90 2.54 5.62 3.35
CA THR A 90 3.21 4.51 4.07
C THR A 90 2.34 3.97 5.20
N GLY A 91 1.64 4.86 5.92
CA GLY A 91 0.80 4.53 7.05
C GLY A 91 1.55 3.73 8.12
N SER A 92 1.03 2.57 8.47
CA SER A 92 1.71 1.66 9.41
C SER A 92 2.99 1.01 8.83
N GLY A 93 3.18 1.03 7.50
CA GLY A 93 4.26 0.33 6.80
C GLY A 93 3.92 -1.11 6.37
N TYR A 94 2.71 -1.60 6.61
CA TYR A 94 2.36 -2.97 6.26
C TYR A 94 2.37 -3.22 4.76
N GLN A 95 1.75 -2.33 3.95
CA GLN A 95 1.78 -2.43 2.50
C GLN A 95 3.21 -2.32 1.96
N THR A 96 4.01 -1.39 2.48
CA THR A 96 5.45 -1.25 2.17
C THR A 96 6.19 -2.58 2.39
N ALA A 97 5.98 -3.21 3.56
CA ALA A 97 6.63 -4.49 3.89
C ALA A 97 6.22 -5.62 2.94
N VAL A 98 4.96 -5.67 2.50
CA VAL A 98 4.48 -6.63 1.49
C VAL A 98 5.20 -6.42 0.16
N LEU A 99 5.30 -5.18 -0.33
CA LEU A 99 6.00 -4.86 -1.58
C LEU A 99 7.50 -5.17 -1.52
N VAL A 100 8.16 -4.84 -0.40
CA VAL A 100 9.57 -5.18 -0.18
C VAL A 100 9.79 -6.69 -0.13
N ASN A 101 8.88 -7.44 0.50
CA ASN A 101 8.93 -8.91 0.52
C ASN A 101 8.82 -9.51 -0.89
N MET A 102 8.06 -8.88 -1.79
CA MET A 102 7.95 -9.23 -3.21
C MET A 102 9.18 -8.82 -4.04
N LYS A 103 10.22 -8.27 -3.40
CA LYS A 103 11.48 -7.82 -4.03
C LYS A 103 11.33 -6.62 -4.95
N ALA A 104 10.34 -5.77 -4.72
CA ALA A 104 10.26 -4.47 -5.39
C ALA A 104 11.30 -3.48 -4.80
N GLU A 105 11.74 -2.52 -5.61
CA GLU A 105 12.48 -1.34 -5.16
C GLU A 105 11.47 -0.27 -4.74
N VAL A 106 11.10 -0.28 -3.46
CA VAL A 106 10.03 0.57 -2.93
C VAL A 106 10.55 1.94 -2.52
N TYR A 107 9.89 2.97 -2.99
CA TYR A 107 10.00 4.36 -2.57
C TYR A 107 8.66 4.75 -1.94
N THR A 108 8.64 5.32 -0.74
CA THR A 108 7.37 5.57 -0.05
C THR A 108 7.35 6.94 0.63
N ILE A 109 6.18 7.58 0.62
CA ILE A 109 5.93 8.91 1.18
C ILE A 109 4.86 8.81 2.27
N GLU A 110 5.12 9.44 3.41
CA GLU A 110 4.18 9.60 4.50
C GLU A 110 4.08 11.08 4.92
N ARG A 111 2.84 11.61 4.99
CA ARG A 111 2.60 12.99 5.39
C ARG A 111 2.40 13.21 6.89
N GLN A 112 2.12 12.13 7.63
CA GLN A 112 1.92 12.16 9.08
C GLN A 112 3.24 11.82 9.78
N LYS A 113 3.78 12.76 10.54
CA LYS A 113 5.09 12.59 11.20
C LYS A 113 5.14 11.38 12.12
N ASP A 114 4.09 11.17 12.92
CA ASP A 114 4.02 10.04 13.85
C ASP A 114 4.06 8.68 13.12
N LEU A 115 3.37 8.58 11.97
CA LEU A 115 3.34 7.36 11.17
C LEU A 115 4.65 7.15 10.42
N TYR A 116 5.27 8.22 9.92
CA TYR A 116 6.60 8.16 9.34
C TYR A 116 7.62 7.60 10.35
N ASP A 117 7.63 8.12 11.59
CA ASP A 117 8.56 7.68 12.62
C ASP A 117 8.28 6.24 13.07
N PHE A 118 7.01 5.87 13.19
CA PHE A 118 6.60 4.51 13.54
C PHE A 118 6.99 3.51 12.44
N SER A 119 6.60 3.78 11.19
CA SER A 119 6.86 2.88 10.06
C SER A 119 8.35 2.70 9.80
N THR A 120 9.16 3.76 9.90
CA THR A 120 10.62 3.67 9.79
C THR A 120 11.20 2.69 10.81
N LYS A 121 10.76 2.77 12.07
CA LYS A 121 11.26 1.90 13.14
C LYS A 121 10.83 0.44 12.95
N ILE A 122 9.56 0.21 12.61
CA ILE A 122 9.06 -1.17 12.47
C ILE A 122 9.62 -1.86 11.24
N LEU A 123 9.71 -1.17 10.10
CA LEU A 123 10.30 -1.71 8.87
C LEU A 123 11.77 -2.09 9.05
N ALA A 124 12.55 -1.25 9.73
CA ALA A 124 13.92 -1.57 10.10
C ALA A 124 14.01 -2.81 11.01
N LYS A 125 13.15 -2.90 12.02
CA LYS A 125 13.12 -4.00 13.00
C LYS A 125 12.83 -5.35 12.35
N ILE A 126 12.02 -5.40 11.29
CA ILE A 126 11.67 -6.65 10.59
C ILE A 126 12.47 -6.86 9.31
N HIS A 127 13.49 -6.04 9.04
CA HIS A 127 14.34 -6.10 7.85
C HIS A 127 13.57 -6.01 6.52
N HIS A 128 12.57 -5.12 6.47
CA HIS A 128 11.76 -4.84 5.28
C HIS A 128 11.79 -3.34 4.92
N GLN A 129 12.98 -2.73 5.04
CA GLN A 129 13.15 -1.32 4.69
C GLN A 129 12.95 -1.09 3.18
N PRO A 130 12.22 -0.04 2.80
CA PRO A 130 12.17 0.42 1.41
C PRO A 130 13.54 0.97 0.99
N VAL A 131 13.74 1.19 -0.31
CA VAL A 131 14.92 1.86 -0.86
C VAL A 131 14.99 3.30 -0.35
N TYR A 132 13.83 3.96 -0.30
CA TYR A 132 13.71 5.33 0.20
C TYR A 132 12.37 5.55 0.90
N GLN A 133 12.40 6.19 2.05
CA GLN A 133 11.21 6.60 2.78
C GLN A 133 11.36 8.07 3.18
N VAL A 134 10.34 8.87 2.89
CA VAL A 134 10.37 10.30 3.16
C VAL A 134 9.11 10.76 3.91
N PHE A 135 9.30 11.74 4.79
CA PHE A 135 8.23 12.54 5.34
C PHE A 135 7.93 13.68 4.37
N GLY A 136 6.75 13.68 3.73
CA GLY A 136 6.45 14.62 2.66
C GLY A 136 5.02 14.57 2.16
N ASP A 137 4.70 15.46 1.21
CA ASP A 137 3.41 15.53 0.54
C ASP A 137 3.34 14.49 -0.60
N GLY A 138 2.37 13.58 -0.51
CA GLY A 138 2.14 12.54 -1.50
C GLY A 138 1.72 13.05 -2.88
N PHE A 139 1.08 14.23 -2.98
CA PHE A 139 0.72 14.82 -4.27
C PHE A 139 1.94 15.23 -5.12
N ALA A 140 3.03 15.61 -4.47
CA ALA A 140 4.27 15.95 -5.15
C ALA A 140 4.98 14.73 -5.74
N GLY A 141 4.77 13.55 -5.14
CA GLY A 141 5.54 12.36 -5.49
C GLY A 141 7.02 12.50 -5.15
N LEU A 142 7.86 11.83 -5.93
CA LEU A 142 9.33 11.86 -5.81
C LEU A 142 9.97 12.05 -7.20
N PRO A 143 9.87 13.26 -7.78
CA PRO A 143 10.36 13.52 -9.13
C PRO A 143 11.86 13.25 -9.29
N GLU A 144 12.67 13.44 -8.23
CA GLU A 144 14.11 13.15 -8.21
C GLU A 144 14.45 11.67 -8.41
N PHE A 145 13.49 10.79 -8.14
CA PHE A 145 13.62 9.34 -8.34
C PHE A 145 12.83 8.83 -9.56
N ALA A 146 12.08 9.68 -10.25
CA ALA A 146 11.34 9.28 -11.46
C ALA A 146 12.32 8.86 -12.58
N PRO A 147 11.86 8.01 -13.54
CA PRO A 147 10.50 7.46 -13.65
C PRO A 147 10.32 6.16 -12.84
N PHE A 148 9.07 5.89 -12.44
CA PHE A 148 8.64 4.67 -11.75
C PHE A 148 7.99 3.68 -12.72
N ASP A 149 8.16 2.39 -12.46
CA ASP A 149 7.46 1.34 -13.19
C ASP A 149 5.97 1.34 -12.82
N LYS A 150 5.68 1.53 -11.53
CA LYS A 150 4.33 1.54 -10.98
C LYS A 150 4.21 2.52 -9.82
N ILE A 151 2.97 2.98 -9.60
CA ILE A 151 2.62 3.81 -8.44
C ILE A 151 1.43 3.16 -7.74
N LEU A 152 1.51 3.04 -6.42
CA LEU A 152 0.43 2.59 -5.56
C LEU A 152 0.01 3.71 -4.63
N VAL A 153 -1.25 4.13 -4.71
CA VAL A 153 -1.84 5.11 -3.78
C VAL A 153 -2.74 4.37 -2.80
N THR A 154 -2.44 4.47 -1.50
CA THR A 154 -3.13 3.76 -0.42
C THR A 154 -4.17 4.63 0.30
N CYS A 155 -4.51 5.77 -0.27
CA CYS A 155 -5.54 6.72 0.18
C CYS A 155 -6.43 7.16 -1.00
N GLY A 156 -7.62 7.68 -0.71
CA GLY A 156 -8.59 8.07 -1.75
C GLY A 156 -8.34 9.48 -2.27
N ALA A 157 -8.23 9.65 -3.59
CA ALA A 157 -8.05 10.94 -4.23
C ALA A 157 -9.32 11.33 -5.01
N GLU A 158 -9.90 12.48 -4.68
CA GLU A 158 -11.05 13.02 -5.40
C GLU A 158 -10.64 13.52 -6.79
N GLU A 159 -9.50 14.21 -6.85
CA GLU A 159 -8.89 14.65 -8.10
C GLU A 159 -7.70 13.76 -8.46
N LEU A 160 -7.52 13.50 -9.75
CA LEU A 160 -6.42 12.69 -10.25
C LEU A 160 -5.08 13.43 -10.07
N PRO A 161 -4.12 12.88 -9.29
CA PRO A 161 -2.83 13.52 -9.05
C PRO A 161 -1.94 13.45 -10.29
N LEU A 162 -2.06 14.44 -11.18
CA LEU A 162 -1.37 14.46 -12.48
C LEU A 162 0.16 14.41 -12.34
N GLU A 163 0.72 14.97 -11.27
CA GLU A 163 2.17 14.92 -11.03
C GLU A 163 2.67 13.48 -10.83
N LEU A 164 1.86 12.60 -10.24
CA LEU A 164 2.21 11.19 -10.10
C LEU A 164 2.20 10.48 -11.46
N LEU A 165 1.23 10.80 -12.34
CA LEU A 165 1.20 10.23 -13.69
C LEU A 165 2.42 10.64 -14.54
N ARG A 166 2.91 11.87 -14.37
CA ARG A 166 4.13 12.34 -15.04
C ARG A 166 5.36 11.54 -14.63
N GLN A 167 5.39 11.07 -13.39
CA GLN A 167 6.48 10.27 -12.82
C GLN A 167 6.44 8.79 -13.21
N LEU A 168 5.44 8.33 -13.97
CA LEU A 168 5.40 6.98 -14.53
C LEU A 168 6.25 6.87 -15.80
N LYS A 169 6.86 5.71 -16.00
CA LYS A 169 7.38 5.28 -17.31
C LYS A 169 6.23 5.17 -18.31
N VAL A 170 6.51 5.33 -19.60
CA VAL A 170 5.59 4.88 -20.66
C VAL A 170 5.44 3.36 -20.53
N GLY A 171 4.21 2.87 -20.52
CA GLY A 171 3.85 1.49 -20.21
C GLY A 171 3.70 1.20 -18.70
N GLY A 172 4.10 2.12 -17.84
CA GLY A 172 3.84 2.06 -16.39
C GLY A 172 2.40 2.43 -16.02
N PHE A 173 1.99 2.13 -14.81
CA PHE A 173 0.63 2.44 -14.35
C PHE A 173 0.54 2.75 -12.86
N MET A 174 -0.54 3.43 -12.50
CA MET A 174 -0.90 3.78 -11.13
C MET A 174 -2.18 3.05 -10.72
N ILE A 175 -2.17 2.44 -9.53
CA ILE A 175 -3.36 1.93 -8.85
C ILE A 175 -3.74 2.93 -7.77
N ILE A 176 -4.98 3.45 -7.83
CA ILE A 176 -5.45 4.51 -6.94
C ILE A 176 -6.96 4.37 -6.66
N PRO A 177 -7.42 4.53 -5.40
CA PRO A 177 -8.81 4.76 -5.10
C PRO A 177 -9.19 6.18 -5.55
N HIS A 178 -9.99 6.29 -6.62
CA HIS A 178 -10.33 7.57 -7.25
C HIS A 178 -11.83 7.86 -7.15
N GLY A 179 -12.18 9.05 -6.71
CA GLY A 179 -13.56 9.50 -6.55
C GLY A 179 -13.82 10.21 -5.22
N LYS A 180 -15.09 10.54 -4.97
CA LYS A 180 -15.51 11.26 -3.77
C LYS A 180 -15.31 10.44 -2.50
N LEU A 181 -15.25 11.13 -1.34
CA LEU A 181 -14.94 10.50 -0.04
C LEU A 181 -15.92 9.37 0.34
N GLU A 182 -17.20 9.50 -0.05
CA GLU A 182 -18.23 8.50 0.24
C GLU A 182 -18.06 7.22 -0.56
N GLU A 183 -17.53 7.33 -1.78
CA GLU A 183 -17.38 6.22 -2.72
C GLU A 183 -16.19 6.45 -3.65
N GLN A 184 -15.11 5.68 -3.46
CA GLN A 184 -13.98 5.66 -4.37
C GLN A 184 -14.00 4.38 -5.20
N ILE A 185 -13.67 4.50 -6.47
CA ILE A 185 -13.47 3.35 -7.36
C ILE A 185 -11.97 3.04 -7.43
N LEU A 186 -11.60 1.82 -7.10
CA LEU A 186 -10.22 1.38 -7.28
C LEU A 186 -9.93 1.36 -8.78
N THR A 187 -9.01 2.21 -9.20
CA THR A 187 -8.79 2.52 -10.61
C THR A 187 -7.32 2.34 -10.97
N LYS A 188 -7.08 1.79 -12.15
CA LYS A 188 -5.77 1.71 -12.78
C LYS A 188 -5.68 2.75 -13.89
N PHE A 189 -4.67 3.60 -13.83
CA PHE A 189 -4.33 4.53 -14.89
C PHE A 189 -3.02 4.10 -15.53
N THR A 190 -3.05 3.71 -16.80
CA THR A 190 -1.86 3.27 -17.56
C THR A 190 -1.36 4.39 -18.46
N LYS A 191 -0.09 4.77 -18.33
CA LYS A 191 0.56 5.74 -19.22
C LYS A 191 0.97 5.05 -20.52
N VAL A 192 0.10 5.08 -21.54
CA VAL A 192 0.35 4.44 -22.83
C VAL A 192 1.38 5.23 -23.66
N SER A 193 1.33 6.55 -23.57
CA SER A 193 2.32 7.48 -24.13
C SER A 193 2.40 8.75 -23.29
N GLU A 194 3.24 9.71 -23.64
CA GLU A 194 3.35 10.98 -22.92
C GLU A 194 2.01 11.78 -22.87
N ASN A 195 1.14 11.58 -23.85
CA ASN A 195 -0.12 12.31 -23.99
C ASN A 195 -1.36 11.41 -23.94
N HIS A 196 -1.22 10.12 -23.60
CA HIS A 196 -2.33 9.19 -23.58
C HIS A 196 -2.32 8.31 -22.33
N ILE A 197 -3.40 8.39 -21.57
CA ILE A 197 -3.65 7.61 -20.36
C ILE A 197 -4.90 6.77 -20.57
N GLU A 198 -4.80 5.47 -20.34
CA GLU A 198 -5.93 4.55 -20.30
C GLU A 198 -6.41 4.36 -18.85
N LYS A 199 -7.71 4.16 -18.67
CA LYS A 199 -8.37 3.96 -17.38
C LYS A 199 -9.09 2.60 -17.36
N GLU A 200 -8.92 1.87 -16.24
CA GLU A 200 -9.63 0.61 -15.95
C GLU A 200 -10.11 0.61 -14.49
N GLU A 201 -11.38 0.20 -14.24
CA GLU A 201 -12.03 0.27 -12.93
C GLU A 201 -12.26 -1.13 -12.34
N PHE A 202 -12.08 -1.28 -11.00
CA PHE A 202 -12.09 -2.58 -10.29
C PHE A 202 -13.08 -2.64 -9.12
N GLY A 203 -14.06 -1.75 -9.08
CA GLY A 203 -15.11 -1.73 -8.06
C GLY A 203 -14.91 -0.71 -6.95
N ALA A 204 -15.93 -0.58 -6.11
CA ALA A 204 -16.01 0.43 -5.07
C ALA A 204 -15.25 0.01 -3.81
N TYR A 205 -14.55 0.97 -3.22
CA TYR A 205 -13.79 0.84 -1.97
C TYR A 205 -13.97 2.11 -1.12
N LYS A 206 -13.57 2.01 0.14
CA LYS A 206 -13.56 3.16 1.04
C LYS A 206 -12.18 3.31 1.67
N PHE A 207 -11.55 4.45 1.40
CA PHE A 207 -10.24 4.82 1.93
C PHE A 207 -10.31 6.16 2.67
N VAL A 208 -9.33 6.39 3.54
CA VAL A 208 -9.06 7.72 4.09
C VAL A 208 -8.67 8.69 2.95
N PRO A 209 -9.01 9.98 3.04
CA PRO A 209 -8.71 10.93 1.97
C PRO A 209 -7.21 11.14 1.80
N MET A 210 -6.79 11.31 0.54
CA MET A 210 -5.49 11.86 0.20
C MET A 210 -5.50 13.36 0.48
N LEU A 211 -4.61 13.81 1.35
CA LEU A 211 -4.53 15.21 1.76
C LEU A 211 -3.16 15.76 1.40
N GLY A 212 -3.12 17.02 0.94
CA GLY A 212 -1.90 17.77 0.70
C GLY A 212 -1.22 18.22 1.99
N ASP A 213 -0.02 18.77 1.84
CA ASP A 213 0.87 19.23 2.90
C ASP A 213 1.29 18.15 3.91
N THR A 214 2.21 18.48 4.79
CA THR A 214 2.63 17.60 5.88
C THR A 214 1.92 17.95 7.18
N ASN A 215 1.76 16.97 8.06
CA ASN A 215 1.18 17.14 9.39
C ASN A 215 2.20 16.68 10.45
N GLN A 216 2.64 17.64 11.29
CA GLN A 216 3.64 17.42 12.36
C GLN A 216 2.98 17.00 13.65
#